data_31145bbe0ec4ed4b0fb0da25aaa461d1
#
_entry.id   31145bbe0ec4ed4b0fb0da25aaa461d1
#
_cell.length_a   1.000
_cell.length_b   1.000
_cell.length_c   1.000
_cell.angle_alpha   90.00
_cell.angle_beta   90.00
_cell.angle_gamma   90.00
#
_symmetry.space_group_name_H-M   'P 1'
#
loop_
_entity.id
_entity.type
_entity.pdbx_description
1 polymer ?
#
loop_
_entity_poly.entity_id
_entity_poly.type
_entity_poly.pdbx_seq_one_letter_code
_entity_poly.pdbx_strand_id
1 'polypeptide(L)'
;MKKFNIIVFLSFLLFFVACEKDEGMGGKSEIKGTVYYLLTDHNGNVVSKEQAKDERVYIIYGDDDFYGNDVRSYYDGSYCFQHLQKGSYHIYAYEDCSNCESDLSPVMVTAEISKNKETATAPDIELTKYIDIQDGYASISGKIIVKEYNGIGQLLDTYPGAEVRTYIKYNQDSIYFEDMRTDANGMYSFNNLITGDYTIFAYSDCINCGITGEEIKSVSVSITIKNEEKTADDLYIEKRE
;
A
#
# COMPACT_ATOMS: atom_id res chain seq x y z
N MET A 1 77.98 -9.86 -59.53
CA MET A 1 77.30 -8.91 -58.60
C MET A 1 75.84 -9.28 -58.59
N LYS A 2 75.38 -9.99 -57.58
CA LYS A 2 73.98 -10.40 -57.44
C LYS A 2 73.24 -9.38 -56.59
N LYS A 3 72.16 -8.76 -57.12
CA LYS A 3 71.29 -7.86 -56.39
C LYS A 3 70.31 -8.65 -55.53
N PHE A 4 70.35 -8.43 -54.22
CA PHE A 4 69.48 -9.05 -53.25
C PHE A 4 68.23 -8.13 -53.07
N ASN A 5 67.08 -8.58 -53.55
CA ASN A 5 65.83 -7.85 -53.36
C ASN A 5 65.20 -8.26 -52.03
N ILE A 6 65.16 -7.37 -51.07
CA ILE A 6 64.42 -7.52 -49.81
C ILE A 6 63.02 -7.08 -50.05
N ILE A 7 62.05 -8.05 -50.07
CA ILE A 7 60.64 -7.77 -50.04
C ILE A 7 60.26 -7.60 -48.58
N VAL A 8 59.98 -6.34 -48.21
CA VAL A 8 59.36 -6.04 -46.88
C VAL A 8 57.90 -6.33 -46.94
N PHE A 9 57.49 -7.42 -46.28
CA PHE A 9 56.12 -7.77 -46.12
C PHE A 9 55.54 -6.95 -44.95
N LEU A 10 54.87 -5.82 -45.26
CA LEU A 10 54.19 -4.98 -44.27
C LEU A 10 52.89 -5.65 -43.91
N SER A 11 52.89 -6.46 -42.82
CA SER A 11 51.68 -7.03 -42.24
C SER A 11 50.84 -5.92 -41.61
N PHE A 12 49.79 -5.49 -42.31
CA PHE A 12 48.80 -4.56 -41.81
C PHE A 12 47.88 -5.33 -40.85
N LEU A 13 48.18 -5.28 -39.56
CA LEU A 13 47.35 -5.85 -38.50
C LEU A 13 46.11 -4.95 -38.36
N LEU A 14 45.02 -5.35 -39.01
CA LEU A 14 43.69 -4.76 -38.80
C LEU A 14 43.24 -5.11 -37.39
N PHE A 15 43.43 -4.20 -36.46
CA PHE A 15 42.70 -4.21 -35.19
C PHE A 15 41.23 -3.95 -35.51
N PHE A 16 40.43 -5.02 -35.58
CA PHE A 16 38.98 -4.89 -35.42
C PHE A 16 38.74 -4.48 -33.97
N VAL A 17 38.62 -3.19 -33.72
CA VAL A 17 37.95 -2.67 -32.55
C VAL A 17 36.50 -3.04 -32.77
N ALA A 18 36.08 -4.17 -32.20
CA ALA A 18 34.68 -4.45 -32.02
C ALA A 18 34.14 -3.34 -31.11
N CYS A 19 33.47 -2.36 -31.68
CA CYS A 19 32.69 -1.42 -30.95
C CYS A 19 31.57 -2.26 -30.30
N GLU A 20 31.79 -2.70 -29.07
CA GLU A 20 30.68 -3.20 -28.26
C GLU A 20 29.71 -2.04 -28.14
N LYS A 21 28.49 -2.27 -28.58
CA LYS A 21 27.45 -1.27 -28.42
C LYS A 21 27.10 -1.24 -26.95
N ASP A 22 27.22 -0.06 -26.36
CA ASP A 22 26.82 0.22 -24.98
C ASP A 22 25.32 -0.07 -24.80
N GLU A 23 24.92 -0.32 -23.55
CA GLU A 23 23.53 -0.46 -23.14
C GLU A 23 22.69 0.71 -23.65
N GLY A 24 21.40 0.48 -23.86
CA GLY A 24 20.49 1.53 -24.29
C GLY A 24 19.56 1.15 -25.43
N MET A 25 19.03 2.16 -26.10
CA MET A 25 18.10 2.02 -27.22
C MET A 25 18.77 1.60 -28.54
N GLY A 26 17.99 1.06 -29.45
CA GLY A 26 18.44 0.67 -30.79
C GLY A 26 18.68 -0.81 -30.98
N GLY A 27 18.41 -1.62 -29.97
CA GLY A 27 18.45 -3.09 -30.01
C GLY A 27 17.14 -3.71 -30.51
N LYS A 28 17.01 -5.01 -30.26
CA LYS A 28 15.81 -5.80 -30.64
C LYS A 28 15.26 -6.61 -29.46
N SER A 29 15.76 -6.35 -28.26
CA SER A 29 15.36 -7.02 -27.04
C SER A 29 14.40 -6.14 -26.24
N GLU A 30 13.77 -6.72 -25.25
CA GLU A 30 12.83 -6.05 -24.37
C GLU A 30 12.97 -6.54 -22.93
N ILE A 31 12.62 -5.68 -21.96
CA ILE A 31 12.50 -6.01 -20.55
C ILE A 31 11.05 -5.80 -20.14
N LYS A 32 10.47 -6.82 -19.50
CA LYS A 32 9.13 -6.77 -18.90
C LYS A 32 9.19 -6.96 -17.41
N GLY A 33 8.24 -6.38 -16.71
CA GLY A 33 8.04 -6.56 -15.28
C GLY A 33 6.67 -6.11 -14.83
N THR A 34 6.43 -6.15 -13.52
CA THR A 34 5.17 -5.75 -12.91
C THR A 34 5.43 -4.81 -11.74
N VAL A 35 4.58 -3.83 -11.56
CA VAL A 35 4.59 -2.93 -10.41
C VAL A 35 3.34 -3.17 -9.57
N TYR A 36 3.51 -3.22 -8.27
CA TYR A 36 2.44 -3.36 -7.29
C TYR A 36 2.46 -2.20 -6.30
N TYR A 37 1.31 -1.79 -5.83
CA TYR A 37 1.16 -0.99 -4.62
C TYR A 37 0.99 -1.91 -3.42
N LEU A 38 1.77 -1.67 -2.38
CA LEU A 38 1.53 -2.14 -1.03
C LEU A 38 0.76 -1.04 -0.31
N LEU A 39 -0.56 -1.14 -0.28
CA LEU A 39 -1.41 -0.18 0.42
C LEU A 39 -1.17 -0.34 1.92
N THR A 40 -0.66 0.70 2.56
CA THR A 40 -0.13 0.64 3.92
C THR A 40 -0.85 1.65 4.79
N ASP A 41 -1.31 1.22 5.96
CA ASP A 41 -1.95 2.09 6.94
C ASP A 41 -0.93 2.98 7.67
N HIS A 42 -1.42 3.92 8.49
CA HIS A 42 -0.57 4.83 9.26
C HIS A 42 0.29 4.14 10.34
N ASN A 43 0.01 2.88 10.67
CA ASN A 43 0.79 2.05 11.59
C ASN A 43 1.91 1.27 10.88
N GLY A 44 1.98 1.36 9.54
CA GLY A 44 2.96 0.63 8.73
C GLY A 44 2.53 -0.80 8.37
N ASN A 45 1.27 -1.18 8.59
CA ASN A 45 0.76 -2.49 8.21
C ASN A 45 0.29 -2.48 6.76
N VAL A 46 0.70 -3.49 5.99
CA VAL A 46 0.19 -3.68 4.63
C VAL A 46 -1.25 -4.18 4.70
N VAL A 47 -2.17 -3.36 4.22
CA VAL A 47 -3.62 -3.62 4.19
C VAL A 47 -4.00 -4.46 2.98
N SER A 48 -3.40 -4.15 1.81
CA SER A 48 -3.58 -4.92 0.58
C SER A 48 -2.41 -4.74 -0.38
N LYS A 49 -2.26 -5.70 -1.33
CA LYS A 49 -1.36 -5.60 -2.47
C LYS A 49 -2.21 -5.51 -3.75
N GLU A 50 -2.02 -4.46 -4.53
CA GLU A 50 -2.78 -4.19 -5.75
C GLU A 50 -1.85 -3.92 -6.94
N GLN A 51 -2.33 -4.13 -8.17
CA GLN A 51 -1.58 -3.74 -9.36
C GLN A 51 -1.46 -2.21 -9.43
N ALA A 52 -0.23 -1.71 -9.60
CA ALA A 52 0.02 -0.29 -9.76
C ALA A 52 -0.31 0.14 -11.20
N LYS A 53 -1.53 0.61 -11.41
CA LYS A 53 -2.02 1.09 -12.70
C LYS A 53 -1.54 2.51 -12.99
N ASP A 54 -1.10 2.74 -14.24
CA ASP A 54 -0.65 4.06 -14.73
C ASP A 54 0.53 4.64 -13.92
N GLU A 55 1.33 3.75 -13.27
CA GLU A 55 2.53 4.15 -12.53
C GLU A 55 3.69 4.41 -13.49
N ARG A 56 4.48 5.44 -13.22
CA ARG A 56 5.65 5.77 -14.02
C ARG A 56 6.86 4.94 -13.60
N VAL A 57 7.38 4.17 -14.55
CA VAL A 57 8.54 3.29 -14.38
C VAL A 57 9.67 3.83 -15.23
N TYR A 58 10.85 3.97 -14.63
CA TYR A 58 12.05 4.53 -15.24
C TYR A 58 13.08 3.43 -15.50
N ILE A 59 13.94 3.64 -16.51
CA ILE A 59 15.06 2.75 -16.81
C ILE A 59 16.35 3.54 -16.94
N ILE A 60 17.41 3.09 -16.27
CA ILE A 60 18.79 3.57 -16.39
C ILE A 60 19.56 2.53 -17.20
N TYR A 61 20.38 2.98 -18.14
CA TYR A 61 21.20 2.14 -18.99
C TYR A 61 22.58 1.96 -18.39
N GLY A 62 22.98 0.71 -18.07
CA GLY A 62 24.25 0.44 -17.45
C GLY A 62 24.47 1.28 -16.18
N ASP A 63 25.61 1.97 -16.14
CA ASP A 63 26.03 2.81 -15.02
C ASP A 63 25.75 4.30 -15.25
N ASP A 64 24.80 4.66 -16.14
CA ASP A 64 24.43 6.06 -16.37
C ASP A 64 23.91 6.73 -15.09
N ASP A 65 24.21 8.03 -14.93
CA ASP A 65 23.76 8.82 -13.76
C ASP A 65 22.26 9.18 -13.83
N PHE A 66 21.63 9.12 -15.01
CA PHE A 66 20.24 9.53 -15.26
C PHE A 66 19.48 8.46 -16.01
N TYR A 67 18.14 8.46 -15.83
CA TYR A 67 17.30 7.57 -16.60
C TYR A 67 17.33 7.92 -18.10
N GLY A 68 17.37 6.88 -18.93
CA GLY A 68 17.38 7.04 -20.39
C GLY A 68 16.00 7.01 -21.02
N ASN A 69 15.02 6.42 -20.33
CA ASN A 69 13.62 6.32 -20.79
C ASN A 69 12.68 6.08 -19.62
N ASP A 70 11.37 6.30 -19.84
CA ASP A 70 10.30 5.94 -18.92
C ASP A 70 9.08 5.40 -19.69
N VAL A 71 8.28 4.61 -19.00
CA VAL A 71 7.00 4.09 -19.48
C VAL A 71 5.96 4.16 -18.36
N ARG A 72 4.69 4.03 -18.72
CA ARG A 72 3.61 3.84 -17.76
C ARG A 72 3.19 2.39 -17.68
N SER A 73 2.92 1.90 -16.48
CA SER A 73 2.35 0.57 -16.30
C SER A 73 0.94 0.49 -16.86
N TYR A 74 0.56 -0.69 -17.34
CA TYR A 74 -0.78 -1.00 -17.81
C TYR A 74 -1.76 -1.17 -16.63
N TYR A 75 -3.02 -1.46 -16.94
CA TYR A 75 -4.09 -1.65 -15.95
C TYR A 75 -3.85 -2.84 -15.00
N ASP A 76 -3.00 -3.79 -15.40
CA ASP A 76 -2.60 -4.97 -14.64
C ASP A 76 -1.23 -4.80 -13.95
N GLY A 77 -0.71 -3.57 -13.91
CA GLY A 77 0.59 -3.24 -13.34
C GLY A 77 1.79 -3.61 -14.19
N SER A 78 1.60 -4.28 -15.34
CA SER A 78 2.71 -4.68 -16.20
C SER A 78 3.33 -3.49 -16.93
N TYR A 79 4.65 -3.57 -17.19
CA TYR A 79 5.36 -2.60 -18.02
C TYR A 79 6.31 -3.29 -19.01
N CYS A 80 6.72 -2.58 -20.05
CA CYS A 80 7.62 -3.10 -21.06
C CYS A 80 8.51 -2.00 -21.65
N PHE A 81 9.82 -2.16 -21.53
CA PHE A 81 10.83 -1.39 -22.25
C PHE A 81 11.27 -2.17 -23.49
N GLN A 82 11.12 -1.58 -24.67
CA GLN A 82 11.40 -2.22 -25.94
C GLN A 82 12.63 -1.62 -26.62
N HIS A 83 13.10 -2.28 -27.68
CA HIS A 83 14.24 -1.83 -28.52
C HIS A 83 15.56 -1.68 -27.76
N LEU A 84 15.78 -2.50 -26.72
CA LEU A 84 16.96 -2.48 -25.90
C LEU A 84 18.12 -3.28 -26.54
N GLN A 85 19.34 -2.86 -26.29
CA GLN A 85 20.58 -3.56 -26.60
C GLN A 85 20.88 -4.60 -25.50
N LYS A 86 21.98 -5.33 -25.65
CA LYS A 86 22.52 -6.18 -24.59
C LYS A 86 23.11 -5.29 -23.50
N GLY A 87 23.02 -5.75 -22.25
CA GLY A 87 23.65 -5.08 -21.14
C GLY A 87 22.82 -5.18 -19.87
N SER A 88 23.27 -4.45 -18.86
CA SER A 88 22.62 -4.35 -17.55
C SER A 88 21.74 -3.12 -17.49
N TYR A 89 20.62 -3.22 -16.79
CA TYR A 89 19.62 -2.15 -16.69
C TYR A 89 19.14 -2.05 -15.27
N HIS A 90 19.02 -0.82 -14.76
CA HIS A 90 18.38 -0.52 -13.49
C HIS A 90 16.98 0.06 -13.78
N ILE A 91 15.96 -0.54 -13.16
CA ILE A 91 14.56 -0.16 -13.38
C ILE A 91 14.01 0.25 -12.03
N TYR A 92 13.34 1.40 -11.96
CA TYR A 92 12.80 1.89 -10.70
C TYR A 92 11.48 2.63 -10.87
N ALA A 93 10.74 2.72 -9.78
CA ALA A 93 9.60 3.60 -9.60
C ALA A 93 9.65 4.20 -8.19
N TYR A 94 8.84 5.23 -7.93
CA TYR A 94 8.87 5.93 -6.64
C TYR A 94 7.73 5.45 -5.75
N GLU A 95 8.08 5.13 -4.49
CA GLU A 95 7.13 4.86 -3.42
C GLU A 95 6.93 6.08 -2.51
N ASP A 96 5.83 6.09 -1.74
CA ASP A 96 5.64 7.07 -0.68
C ASP A 96 6.65 6.82 0.46
N CYS A 97 7.25 7.88 0.98
CA CYS A 97 8.24 7.78 2.06
C CYS A 97 7.99 8.85 3.12
N SER A 98 7.59 8.43 4.33
CA SER A 98 7.25 9.34 5.43
C SER A 98 8.44 10.04 6.09
N ASN A 99 9.68 9.60 5.82
CA ASN A 99 10.89 10.12 6.45
C ASN A 99 11.95 10.59 5.44
N CYS A 100 11.57 10.83 4.18
CA CYS A 100 12.45 11.31 3.12
C CYS A 100 12.25 12.81 2.87
N GLU A 101 13.27 13.53 2.40
CA GLU A 101 13.20 14.97 2.11
C GLU A 101 12.17 15.31 1.02
N SER A 102 11.89 14.36 0.11
CA SER A 102 10.97 14.56 -1.02
C SER A 102 9.63 13.83 -0.88
N ASP A 103 9.36 13.23 0.30
CA ASP A 103 8.22 12.33 0.54
C ASP A 103 8.15 11.12 -0.42
N LEU A 104 9.19 10.92 -1.23
CA LEU A 104 9.30 9.83 -2.21
C LEU A 104 10.67 9.16 -2.12
N SER A 105 10.72 7.84 -2.30
CA SER A 105 11.93 7.02 -2.37
C SER A 105 11.90 6.12 -3.61
N PRO A 106 13.03 5.96 -4.36
CA PRO A 106 13.07 5.03 -5.48
C PRO A 106 13.19 3.58 -4.99
N VAL A 107 12.33 2.70 -5.48
CA VAL A 107 12.47 1.25 -5.37
C VAL A 107 13.04 0.73 -6.68
N MET A 108 14.25 0.16 -6.63
CA MET A 108 15.04 -0.21 -7.81
C MET A 108 15.24 -1.72 -7.90
N VAL A 109 15.10 -2.25 -9.11
CA VAL A 109 15.42 -3.63 -9.48
C VAL A 109 16.39 -3.63 -10.66
N THR A 110 17.09 -4.75 -10.85
CA THR A 110 18.07 -4.90 -11.95
C THR A 110 17.61 -6.02 -12.89
N ALA A 111 17.79 -5.81 -14.19
CA ALA A 111 17.58 -6.80 -15.22
C ALA A 111 18.72 -6.80 -16.23
N GLU A 112 19.03 -7.97 -16.80
CA GLU A 112 20.12 -8.15 -17.78
C GLU A 112 19.58 -8.73 -19.09
N ILE A 113 20.06 -8.17 -20.20
CA ILE A 113 19.86 -8.70 -21.54
C ILE A 113 21.17 -9.33 -22.02
N SER A 114 21.26 -10.63 -22.06
CA SER A 114 22.43 -11.39 -22.45
C SER A 114 22.51 -11.65 -23.96
N LYS A 115 21.37 -11.70 -24.65
CA LYS A 115 21.25 -12.08 -26.05
C LYS A 115 20.41 -11.09 -26.85
N ASN A 116 20.69 -11.00 -28.17
CA ASN A 116 19.83 -10.24 -29.07
C ASN A 116 18.45 -10.89 -29.23
N LYS A 117 17.41 -10.09 -29.30
CA LYS A 117 15.99 -10.50 -29.42
C LYS A 117 15.52 -11.26 -28.19
N GLU A 118 16.07 -10.97 -27.04
CA GLU A 118 15.68 -11.54 -25.75
C GLU A 118 14.49 -10.75 -25.17
N THR A 119 13.58 -11.46 -24.55
CA THR A 119 12.63 -10.88 -23.60
C THR A 119 13.12 -11.23 -22.19
N ALA A 120 13.73 -10.28 -21.51
CA ALA A 120 14.13 -10.44 -20.13
C ALA A 120 12.97 -10.06 -19.19
N THR A 121 12.90 -10.73 -18.04
CA THR A 121 11.92 -10.41 -16.99
C THR A 121 12.64 -9.76 -15.82
N ALA A 122 12.26 -8.55 -15.48
CA ALA A 122 12.71 -7.89 -14.26
C ALA A 122 11.94 -8.44 -13.04
N PRO A 123 12.54 -8.41 -11.84
CA PRO A 123 11.79 -8.64 -10.61
C PRO A 123 10.62 -7.65 -10.46
N ASP A 124 9.59 -8.06 -9.72
CA ASP A 124 8.47 -7.18 -9.41
C ASP A 124 8.94 -5.98 -8.57
N ILE A 125 8.37 -4.81 -8.86
CA ILE A 125 8.58 -3.59 -8.07
C ILE A 125 7.38 -3.44 -7.13
N GLU A 126 7.62 -3.41 -5.83
CA GLU A 126 6.59 -3.23 -4.80
C GLU A 126 6.75 -1.85 -4.18
N LEU A 127 5.76 -1.00 -4.35
CA LEU A 127 5.76 0.40 -3.93
C LEU A 127 4.85 0.59 -2.72
N THR A 128 5.37 1.12 -1.64
CA THR A 128 4.56 1.56 -0.50
C THR A 128 3.68 2.74 -0.92
N LYS A 129 2.38 2.63 -0.65
CA LYS A 129 1.38 3.69 -0.84
C LYS A 129 0.59 3.86 0.44
N TYR A 130 0.78 5.01 1.13
CA TYR A 130 0.01 5.28 2.34
C TYR A 130 -1.44 5.60 2.02
N ILE A 131 -2.34 5.00 2.78
CA ILE A 131 -3.79 5.20 2.69
C ILE A 131 -4.36 5.58 4.04
N ASP A 132 -5.45 6.35 4.04
CA ASP A 132 -6.19 6.67 5.25
C ASP A 132 -7.14 5.52 5.63
N ILE A 133 -7.52 5.44 6.91
CA ILE A 133 -8.47 4.44 7.42
C ILE A 133 -9.82 4.55 6.69
N GLN A 134 -10.19 5.75 6.25
CA GLN A 134 -11.44 6.07 5.56
C GLN A 134 -11.34 6.03 4.02
N ASP A 135 -10.25 5.51 3.46
CA ASP A 135 -10.09 5.29 2.01
C ASP A 135 -10.63 3.92 1.55
N GLY A 136 -11.32 3.21 2.43
CA GLY A 136 -11.87 1.89 2.15
C GLY A 136 -13.27 1.91 1.53
N TYR A 137 -13.86 0.72 1.43
CA TYR A 137 -15.20 0.50 0.88
C TYR A 137 -16.07 -0.37 1.80
N ALA A 138 -15.54 -0.77 2.94
CA ALA A 138 -16.26 -1.58 3.91
C ALA A 138 -17.06 -0.72 4.88
N SER A 139 -18.00 -1.34 5.59
CA SER A 139 -18.77 -0.68 6.63
C SER A 139 -18.99 -1.58 7.85
N ILE A 140 -19.13 -0.95 9.02
CA ILE A 140 -19.53 -1.61 10.26
C ILE A 140 -20.78 -0.94 10.78
N SER A 141 -21.86 -1.70 10.95
CA SER A 141 -23.08 -1.27 11.61
C SER A 141 -23.28 -2.04 12.92
N GLY A 142 -24.08 -1.48 13.81
CA GLY A 142 -24.43 -2.16 15.06
C GLY A 142 -25.48 -1.40 15.85
N LYS A 143 -25.78 -1.88 17.04
CA LYS A 143 -26.81 -1.33 17.88
C LYS A 143 -26.32 -1.12 19.31
N ILE A 144 -26.74 -0.01 19.92
CA ILE A 144 -26.58 0.26 21.35
C ILE A 144 -27.91 0.03 22.05
N ILE A 145 -27.84 -0.67 23.17
CA ILE A 145 -28.98 -0.95 24.06
C ILE A 145 -28.68 -0.40 25.43
N VAL A 146 -29.54 0.43 25.95
CA VAL A 146 -29.46 1.01 27.29
C VAL A 146 -30.18 0.11 28.28
N LYS A 147 -29.52 -0.23 29.40
CA LYS A 147 -30.09 -0.82 30.60
C LYS A 147 -30.15 0.24 31.68
N GLU A 148 -31.36 0.65 32.07
CA GLU A 148 -31.58 1.68 33.07
C GLU A 148 -31.74 1.07 34.45
N TYR A 149 -30.97 1.59 35.44
CA TYR A 149 -30.98 1.13 36.82
C TYR A 149 -31.34 2.24 37.79
N ASN A 150 -32.04 1.92 38.88
CA ASN A 150 -32.22 2.85 39.98
C ASN A 150 -31.00 2.93 40.91
N GLY A 151 -31.00 3.88 41.85
CA GLY A 151 -29.91 4.12 42.79
C GLY A 151 -29.51 2.92 43.71
N ILE A 152 -30.32 1.88 43.79
CA ILE A 152 -30.02 0.63 44.54
C ILE A 152 -29.60 -0.53 43.61
N GLY A 153 -29.43 -0.27 42.29
CA GLY A 153 -28.94 -1.27 41.32
C GLY A 153 -29.99 -2.22 40.78
N GLN A 154 -31.28 -1.92 40.92
CA GLN A 154 -32.35 -2.68 40.32
C GLN A 154 -32.58 -2.21 38.86
N LEU A 155 -32.65 -3.15 37.91
CA LEU A 155 -33.00 -2.87 36.52
C LEU A 155 -34.43 -2.34 36.43
N LEU A 156 -34.61 -1.16 35.86
CA LEU A 156 -35.89 -0.51 35.63
C LEU A 156 -36.41 -0.78 34.23
N ASP A 157 -35.58 -0.59 33.20
CA ASP A 157 -35.98 -0.72 31.80
C ASP A 157 -34.79 -1.14 30.91
N THR A 158 -35.12 -1.59 29.68
CA THR A 158 -34.15 -1.89 28.62
C THR A 158 -34.70 -1.40 27.29
N TYR A 159 -34.01 -0.45 26.66
CA TYR A 159 -34.51 0.20 25.45
C TYR A 159 -33.37 0.52 24.45
N PRO A 160 -33.66 0.81 23.15
CA PRO A 160 -32.66 1.26 22.18
C PRO A 160 -31.99 2.55 22.65
N GLY A 161 -30.65 2.57 22.64
CA GLY A 161 -29.89 3.74 23.03
C GLY A 161 -29.90 4.80 21.93
N ALA A 162 -30.95 5.64 21.86
CA ALA A 162 -31.04 6.78 20.95
C ALA A 162 -30.10 7.91 21.37
N GLU A 163 -29.51 8.62 20.39
CA GLU A 163 -28.61 9.77 20.60
C GLU A 163 -27.37 9.46 21.45
N VAL A 164 -26.99 8.18 21.59
CA VAL A 164 -25.76 7.77 22.28
C VAL A 164 -24.55 8.06 21.40
N ARG A 165 -23.57 8.76 21.94
CA ARG A 165 -22.31 9.02 21.25
C ARG A 165 -21.46 7.75 21.20
N THR A 166 -21.18 7.28 20.00
CA THR A 166 -20.47 6.04 19.68
C THR A 166 -19.20 6.37 18.95
N TYR A 167 -18.11 5.73 19.34
CA TYR A 167 -16.76 5.99 18.85
C TYR A 167 -16.18 4.75 18.16
N ILE A 168 -15.30 4.94 17.20
CA ILE A 168 -14.58 3.86 16.55
C ILE A 168 -13.07 4.11 16.55
N LYS A 169 -12.30 3.06 16.89
CA LYS A 169 -10.83 3.03 16.80
C LYS A 169 -10.40 1.96 15.81
N TYR A 170 -9.23 2.18 15.22
CA TYR A 170 -8.58 1.24 14.32
C TYR A 170 -7.42 0.53 15.03
N ASN A 171 -7.32 -0.79 14.86
CA ASN A 171 -6.27 -1.64 15.43
C ASN A 171 -6.00 -1.33 16.93
N GLN A 172 -4.73 -1.06 17.28
CA GLN A 172 -4.29 -0.75 18.63
C GLN A 172 -4.20 0.76 18.91
N ASP A 173 -4.81 1.60 18.06
CA ASP A 173 -4.77 3.06 18.25
C ASP A 173 -5.32 3.45 19.62
N SER A 174 -4.64 4.41 20.25
CA SER A 174 -5.04 4.93 21.56
C SER A 174 -6.23 5.90 21.45
N ILE A 175 -6.42 6.51 20.27
CA ILE A 175 -7.42 7.55 19.99
C ILE A 175 -8.39 7.02 18.96
N TYR A 176 -9.68 7.38 19.08
CA TYR A 176 -10.66 7.14 18.05
C TYR A 176 -10.43 8.09 16.86
N PHE A 177 -10.73 7.64 15.65
CA PHE A 177 -10.62 8.46 14.44
C PHE A 177 -11.95 9.05 14.00
N GLU A 178 -13.07 8.47 14.44
CA GLU A 178 -14.42 8.94 14.11
C GLU A 178 -15.39 8.70 15.27
N ASP A 179 -16.44 9.50 15.35
CA ASP A 179 -17.57 9.30 16.25
C ASP A 179 -18.88 9.73 15.60
N MET A 180 -19.98 9.15 16.06
CA MET A 180 -21.33 9.49 15.64
C MET A 180 -22.35 9.29 16.77
N ARG A 181 -23.55 9.80 16.58
CA ARG A 181 -24.69 9.49 17.44
C ARG A 181 -25.56 8.42 16.81
N THR A 182 -26.05 7.51 17.65
CA THR A 182 -27.04 6.51 17.25
C THR A 182 -28.35 7.17 16.84
N ASP A 183 -29.10 6.51 15.97
CA ASP A 183 -30.45 6.91 15.57
C ASP A 183 -31.51 6.61 16.67
N ALA A 184 -32.79 6.87 16.40
CA ALA A 184 -33.92 6.62 17.31
C ALA A 184 -34.06 5.15 17.69
N ASN A 185 -33.54 4.19 16.91
CA ASN A 185 -33.53 2.77 17.15
C ASN A 185 -32.28 2.25 17.83
N GLY A 186 -31.34 3.16 18.18
CA GLY A 186 -30.05 2.86 18.75
C GLY A 186 -29.01 2.36 17.73
N MET A 187 -29.24 2.54 16.44
CA MET A 187 -28.37 2.06 15.37
C MET A 187 -27.25 3.05 15.07
N TYR A 188 -26.06 2.54 14.74
CA TYR A 188 -24.93 3.28 14.20
C TYR A 188 -24.39 2.61 12.93
N SER A 189 -23.64 3.38 12.09
CA SER A 189 -22.95 2.85 10.91
C SER A 189 -21.73 3.68 10.57
N PHE A 190 -20.55 3.09 10.63
CA PHE A 190 -19.29 3.65 10.15
C PHE A 190 -18.99 3.10 8.76
N ASN A 191 -18.62 3.97 7.81
CA ASN A 191 -18.47 3.63 6.41
C ASN A 191 -17.07 3.99 5.88
N ASN A 192 -16.78 3.59 4.64
CA ASN A 192 -15.51 3.86 3.94
C ASN A 192 -14.28 3.28 4.66
N LEU A 193 -14.45 2.17 5.35
CA LEU A 193 -13.39 1.57 6.15
C LEU A 193 -12.48 0.67 5.30
N ILE A 194 -11.18 0.69 5.58
CA ILE A 194 -10.22 -0.29 5.04
C ILE A 194 -10.34 -1.62 5.78
N THR A 195 -9.65 -2.67 5.32
CA THR A 195 -9.53 -3.93 6.08
C THR A 195 -8.69 -3.72 7.34
N GLY A 196 -9.06 -4.41 8.43
CA GLY A 196 -8.37 -4.31 9.72
C GLY A 196 -9.28 -4.63 10.89
N ASP A 197 -8.74 -4.48 12.09
CA ASP A 197 -9.45 -4.69 13.33
C ASP A 197 -9.97 -3.35 13.89
N TYR A 198 -11.22 -3.34 14.29
CA TYR A 198 -11.89 -2.15 14.81
C TYR A 198 -12.43 -2.40 16.21
N THR A 199 -12.41 -1.36 17.03
CA THR A 199 -13.08 -1.35 18.33
C THR A 199 -14.11 -0.23 18.35
N ILE A 200 -15.37 -0.58 18.46
CA ILE A 200 -16.49 0.35 18.64
C ILE A 200 -16.77 0.44 20.14
N PHE A 201 -16.95 1.65 20.66
CA PHE A 201 -17.18 1.85 22.08
C PHE A 201 -18.12 3.02 22.38
N ALA A 202 -18.71 2.97 23.55
CA ALA A 202 -19.48 4.06 24.14
C ALA A 202 -19.21 4.13 25.65
N TYR A 203 -19.48 5.28 26.24
CA TYR A 203 -19.43 5.47 27.70
C TYR A 203 -20.70 4.95 28.34
N SER A 204 -20.59 4.31 29.48
CA SER A 204 -21.62 3.70 30.27
C SER A 204 -21.47 4.16 31.72
N ASP A 205 -22.59 4.49 32.37
CA ASP A 205 -22.54 4.69 33.81
C ASP A 205 -22.09 3.42 34.52
N CYS A 206 -21.43 3.55 35.64
CA CYS A 206 -21.01 2.40 36.45
C CYS A 206 -20.92 2.73 37.93
N ILE A 207 -20.98 1.70 38.79
CA ILE A 207 -20.82 1.86 40.25
C ILE A 207 -19.33 1.63 40.60
N ASN A 208 -18.73 2.58 41.34
CA ASN A 208 -17.36 2.48 41.88
C ASN A 208 -16.25 2.45 40.80
N CYS A 209 -16.46 3.00 39.62
CA CYS A 209 -15.49 3.06 38.54
C CYS A 209 -14.77 4.41 38.43
N GLY A 210 -14.15 4.85 39.49
CA GLY A 210 -13.36 6.06 39.53
C GLY A 210 -14.15 7.34 39.81
N ILE A 211 -13.56 8.50 39.49
CA ILE A 211 -14.12 9.84 39.84
C ILE A 211 -15.25 10.24 38.91
N THR A 212 -15.24 9.77 37.65
CA THR A 212 -16.23 10.14 36.63
C THR A 212 -17.55 9.39 36.75
N GLY A 213 -17.56 8.21 37.38
CA GLY A 213 -18.73 7.35 37.43
C GLY A 213 -19.05 6.67 36.10
N GLU A 214 -18.12 6.69 35.14
CA GLU A 214 -18.26 6.14 33.80
C GLU A 214 -17.20 5.09 33.48
N GLU A 215 -17.57 4.11 32.67
CA GLU A 215 -16.67 3.11 32.10
C GLU A 215 -16.89 2.99 30.59
N ILE A 216 -15.90 2.45 29.88
CA ILE A 216 -15.98 2.17 28.46
C ILE A 216 -16.56 0.76 28.27
N LYS A 217 -17.64 0.66 27.52
CA LYS A 217 -18.15 -0.60 26.95
C LYS A 217 -17.76 -0.65 25.48
N SER A 218 -17.26 -1.81 25.02
CA SER A 218 -16.77 -1.94 23.64
C SER A 218 -17.08 -3.30 23.04
N VAL A 219 -17.12 -3.34 21.70
CA VAL A 219 -17.14 -4.53 20.87
C VAL A 219 -16.01 -4.44 19.84
N SER A 220 -15.42 -5.59 19.50
CA SER A 220 -14.38 -5.68 18.47
C SER A 220 -14.95 -6.32 17.23
N VAL A 221 -14.58 -5.78 16.06
CA VAL A 221 -15.03 -6.23 14.75
C VAL A 221 -13.84 -6.23 13.80
N SER A 222 -13.67 -7.33 13.03
CA SER A 222 -12.63 -7.41 12.01
C SER A 222 -13.25 -7.34 10.62
N ILE A 223 -12.74 -6.44 9.77
CA ILE A 223 -13.02 -6.38 8.34
C ILE A 223 -11.88 -7.11 7.62
N THR A 224 -12.21 -8.18 6.91
CA THR A 224 -11.24 -9.04 6.24
C THR A 224 -11.31 -8.94 4.71
N ILE A 225 -12.40 -8.38 4.18
CA ILE A 225 -12.66 -8.24 2.74
C ILE A 225 -12.93 -6.77 2.43
N LYS A 226 -12.33 -6.26 1.35
CA LYS A 226 -12.33 -4.84 0.95
C LYS A 226 -13.72 -4.16 0.91
N ASN A 227 -14.78 -4.89 0.55
CA ASN A 227 -16.14 -4.35 0.42
C ASN A 227 -17.11 -5.00 1.42
N GLU A 228 -16.64 -5.42 2.59
CA GLU A 228 -17.42 -6.14 3.56
C GLU A 228 -18.38 -5.19 4.28
N GLU A 229 -19.67 -5.61 4.37
CA GLU A 229 -20.65 -5.00 5.26
C GLU A 229 -20.74 -5.88 6.51
N LYS A 230 -20.26 -5.37 7.63
CA LYS A 230 -20.19 -6.12 8.89
C LYS A 230 -21.19 -5.60 9.89
N THR A 231 -21.84 -6.52 10.60
CA THR A 231 -22.67 -6.17 11.76
C THR A 231 -21.92 -6.53 13.04
N ALA A 232 -21.71 -5.56 13.90
CA ALA A 232 -21.16 -5.76 15.23
C ALA A 232 -22.20 -6.36 16.17
N ASP A 233 -21.72 -7.03 17.21
CA ASP A 233 -22.58 -7.46 18.32
C ASP A 233 -23.21 -6.23 19.01
N ASP A 234 -24.41 -6.42 19.61
CA ASP A 234 -25.07 -5.37 20.34
C ASP A 234 -24.22 -4.89 21.52
N LEU A 235 -24.05 -3.57 21.63
CA LEU A 235 -23.32 -2.94 22.71
C LEU A 235 -24.28 -2.49 23.83
N TYR A 236 -24.12 -3.05 25.01
CA TYR A 236 -24.94 -2.73 26.17
C TYR A 236 -24.25 -1.69 27.06
N ILE A 237 -24.93 -0.58 27.30
CA ILE A 237 -24.50 0.45 28.25
C ILE A 237 -25.50 0.59 29.38
N GLU A 238 -25.04 1.04 30.54
CA GLU A 238 -25.90 1.33 31.70
C GLU A 238 -26.17 2.81 31.79
N LYS A 239 -27.35 3.16 32.24
CA LYS A 239 -27.76 4.47 32.70
C LYS A 239 -28.26 4.36 34.12
N ARG A 240 -27.85 5.28 34.99
CA ARG A 240 -28.20 5.22 36.42
C ARG A 240 -28.82 6.53 36.86
N GLU A 241 -29.94 6.41 37.62
CA GLU A 241 -30.64 7.54 38.26
C GLU A 241 -30.17 7.77 39.67
#